data_634427fa6d47e662626de8bea1b5c3c7
#
_entry.id   634427fa6d47e662626de8bea1b5c3c7
#
_cell.length_a   1.000
_cell.length_b   1.000
_cell.length_c   1.000
_cell.angle_alpha   90.00
_cell.angle_beta   90.00
_cell.angle_gamma   90.00
#
_symmetry.space_group_name_H-M   'P 1'
#
loop_
_entity.id
_entity.type
_entity.pdbx_description
1 polymer ?
#
loop_
_entity_poly.entity_id
_entity_poly.type
_entity_poly.pdbx_seq_one_letter_code
_entity_poly.pdbx_strand_id
1 'polypeptide(L)'
;MGKRIVIALGGNALGNTPYEQLALVTETAKPIVDLIAQGNEVIIAHGNGPQVGMINLGMATAAEAKAIKSDMPFPECGAMSQGYIGYHLQNAIGNELASRGMAKDVATVVTQVLVDEADPAFQHPTKPVGAFYDKETADRI
;
A
#
# COMPACT_ATOMS: atom_id res chain seq x y z
N MET A 1 8.53 30.62 -2.10
CA MET A 1 8.07 29.49 -2.94
C MET A 1 8.13 28.21 -2.11
N GLY A 2 7.03 27.45 -2.06
CA GLY A 2 7.00 26.15 -1.41
C GLY A 2 7.92 25.15 -2.12
N LYS A 3 8.33 24.11 -1.40
CA LYS A 3 9.12 22.99 -1.93
C LYS A 3 8.22 21.89 -2.44
N ARG A 4 8.71 21.03 -3.34
CA ARG A 4 8.13 19.74 -3.63
C ARG A 4 8.80 18.69 -2.75
N ILE A 5 8.02 18.00 -1.93
CA ILE A 5 8.50 17.07 -0.91
C ILE A 5 7.95 15.68 -1.22
N VAL A 6 8.83 14.71 -1.29
CA VAL A 6 8.44 13.29 -1.38
C VAL A 6 8.58 12.68 0.02
N ILE A 7 7.49 12.07 0.51
CA ILE A 7 7.45 11.38 1.80
C ILE A 7 7.32 9.89 1.52
N ALA A 8 8.25 9.09 2.02
CA ALA A 8 8.20 7.63 1.95
C ALA A 8 7.63 7.07 3.27
N LEU A 9 6.48 6.39 3.19
CA LEU A 9 5.85 5.74 4.33
C LEU A 9 6.20 4.24 4.34
N GLY A 10 6.88 3.80 5.39
CA GLY A 10 7.19 2.40 5.64
C GLY A 10 6.08 1.67 6.41
N GLY A 11 6.31 0.36 6.69
CA GLY A 11 5.33 -0.50 7.36
C GLY A 11 4.84 0.00 8.71
N ASN A 12 5.71 0.65 9.50
CA ASN A 12 5.33 1.20 10.81
C ASN A 12 4.27 2.32 10.72
N ALA A 13 4.19 3.00 9.57
CA ALA A 13 3.18 4.04 9.34
C ALA A 13 1.85 3.48 8.79
N LEU A 14 1.84 2.20 8.39
CA LEU A 14 0.71 1.58 7.71
C LEU A 14 0.06 0.44 8.50
N GLY A 15 0.74 -0.13 9.51
CA GLY A 15 0.24 -1.27 10.29
C GLY A 15 0.10 -2.56 9.46
N ASN A 16 -0.43 -3.59 10.08
CA ASN A 16 -0.59 -4.92 9.49
C ASN A 16 -2.04 -5.28 9.16
N THR A 17 -2.99 -4.57 9.74
CA THR A 17 -4.43 -4.77 9.50
C THR A 17 -5.09 -3.50 9.00
N PRO A 18 -6.26 -3.59 8.30
CA PRO A 18 -7.01 -2.41 7.87
C PRO A 18 -7.39 -1.45 9.01
N TYR A 19 -7.71 -1.99 10.18
CA TYR A 19 -8.10 -1.20 11.35
C TYR A 19 -6.92 -0.45 11.97
N GLU A 20 -5.77 -1.14 12.11
CA GLU A 20 -4.52 -0.50 12.54
C GLU A 20 -4.11 0.58 11.55
N GLN A 21 -4.17 0.28 10.26
CA GLN A 21 -3.82 1.24 9.21
C GLN A 21 -4.68 2.49 9.28
N LEU A 22 -5.99 2.34 9.45
CA LEU A 22 -6.90 3.49 9.54
C LEU A 22 -6.53 4.42 10.70
N ALA A 23 -6.19 3.86 11.86
CA ALA A 23 -5.75 4.64 13.02
C ALA A 23 -4.40 5.33 12.76
N LEU A 24 -3.41 4.60 12.23
CA LEU A 24 -2.06 5.11 11.99
C LEU A 24 -2.02 6.21 10.93
N VAL A 25 -2.76 6.06 9.82
CA VAL A 25 -2.78 7.08 8.77
C VAL A 25 -3.49 8.35 9.22
N THR A 26 -4.43 8.27 10.15
CA THR A 26 -5.07 9.44 10.76
C THR A 26 -4.05 10.29 11.52
N GLU A 27 -3.18 9.66 12.29
CA GLU A 27 -2.09 10.37 12.97
C GLU A 27 -1.02 10.86 11.99
N THR A 28 -0.68 10.03 10.99
CA THR A 28 0.30 10.38 9.96
C THR A 28 -0.15 11.57 9.08
N ALA A 29 -1.44 11.74 8.89
CA ALA A 29 -1.98 12.86 8.10
C ALA A 29 -1.66 14.24 8.72
N LYS A 30 -1.58 14.35 10.03
CA LYS A 30 -1.36 15.62 10.73
C LYS A 30 -0.05 16.31 10.31
N PRO A 31 1.13 15.68 10.47
CA PRO A 31 2.39 16.29 10.04
C PRO A 31 2.48 16.48 8.51
N ILE A 32 1.80 15.65 7.73
CA ILE A 32 1.72 15.83 6.27
C ILE A 32 0.99 17.14 5.94
N VAL A 33 -0.14 17.38 6.58
CA VAL A 33 -0.92 18.60 6.37
C VAL A 33 -0.18 19.82 6.94
N ASP A 34 0.64 19.69 7.99
CA ASP A 34 1.52 20.76 8.44
C ASP A 34 2.49 21.22 7.34
N LEU A 35 3.06 20.26 6.59
CA LEU A 35 3.93 20.60 5.46
C LEU A 35 3.17 21.28 4.31
N ILE A 36 1.94 20.81 4.05
CA ILE A 36 1.06 21.41 3.05
C ILE A 36 0.69 22.85 3.45
N ALA A 37 0.35 23.08 4.72
CA ALA A 37 0.00 24.40 5.26
C ALA A 37 1.16 25.43 5.13
N GLN A 38 2.40 24.96 5.11
CA GLN A 38 3.59 25.77 4.84
C GLN A 38 3.76 26.14 3.35
N GLY A 39 2.81 25.75 2.50
CA GLY A 39 2.83 26.04 1.07
C GLY A 39 3.64 25.04 0.24
N ASN A 40 3.97 23.88 0.77
CA ASN A 40 4.68 22.85 0.03
C ASN A 40 3.73 21.97 -0.80
N GLU A 41 4.25 21.44 -1.91
CA GLU A 41 3.65 20.35 -2.66
C GLU A 41 4.15 19.01 -2.08
N VAL A 42 3.23 18.09 -1.72
CA VAL A 42 3.59 16.83 -1.10
C VAL A 42 3.20 15.67 -2.00
N ILE A 43 4.13 14.77 -2.23
CA ILE A 43 3.95 13.48 -2.90
C ILE A 43 4.24 12.39 -1.87
N ILE A 44 3.33 11.42 -1.72
CA ILE A 44 3.50 10.31 -0.80
C ILE A 44 3.78 9.05 -1.60
N ALA A 45 4.84 8.36 -1.27
CA ALA A 45 5.15 7.01 -1.70
C ALA A 45 5.08 6.07 -0.51
N HIS A 46 4.60 4.84 -0.70
CA HIS A 46 4.46 3.89 0.40
C HIS A 46 4.83 2.46 -0.02
N GLY A 47 5.25 1.65 0.95
CA GLY A 47 5.35 0.20 0.80
C GLY A 47 3.99 -0.47 0.96
N ASN A 48 3.92 -1.79 0.74
CA ASN A 48 2.67 -2.55 0.76
C ASN A 48 2.84 -4.02 1.20
N GLY A 49 4.00 -4.43 1.70
CA GLY A 49 4.31 -5.85 1.95
C GLY A 49 3.22 -6.62 2.70
N PRO A 50 2.81 -6.21 3.93
CA PRO A 50 1.74 -6.88 4.65
C PRO A 50 0.40 -6.86 3.91
N GLN A 51 0.07 -5.76 3.27
CA GLN A 51 -1.22 -5.56 2.59
C GLN A 51 -1.35 -6.43 1.34
N VAL A 52 -0.34 -6.46 0.49
CA VAL A 52 -0.36 -7.30 -0.71
C VAL A 52 -0.33 -8.79 -0.36
N GLY A 53 0.42 -9.17 0.67
CA GLY A 53 0.45 -10.55 1.16
C GLY A 53 -0.91 -11.02 1.67
N MET A 54 -1.60 -10.19 2.45
CA MET A 54 -2.96 -10.49 2.93
C MET A 54 -3.96 -10.63 1.77
N ILE A 55 -3.91 -9.74 0.79
CA ILE A 55 -4.79 -9.78 -0.38
C ILE A 55 -4.54 -11.07 -1.18
N ASN A 56 -3.27 -11.36 -1.49
CA ASN A 56 -2.89 -12.54 -2.24
C ASN A 56 -3.34 -13.82 -1.54
N LEU A 57 -3.08 -13.95 -0.24
CA LEU A 57 -3.53 -15.10 0.56
C LEU A 57 -5.05 -15.24 0.55
N GLY A 58 -5.78 -14.13 0.73
CA GLY A 58 -7.23 -14.13 0.70
C GLY A 58 -7.81 -14.59 -0.63
N MET A 59 -7.24 -14.13 -1.75
CA MET A 59 -7.66 -14.52 -3.10
C MET A 59 -7.35 -15.99 -3.39
N ALA A 60 -6.15 -16.46 -3.05
CA ALA A 60 -5.77 -17.87 -3.21
C ALA A 60 -6.69 -18.80 -2.39
N THR A 61 -6.93 -18.48 -1.11
CA THR A 61 -7.81 -19.24 -0.24
C THR A 61 -9.25 -19.28 -0.77
N ALA A 62 -9.76 -18.16 -1.27
CA ALA A 62 -11.10 -18.10 -1.84
C ALA A 62 -11.24 -18.94 -3.12
N ALA A 63 -10.21 -18.98 -3.96
CA ALA A 63 -10.17 -19.82 -5.15
C ALA A 63 -10.09 -21.31 -4.80
N GLU A 64 -9.24 -21.70 -3.84
CA GLU A 64 -9.16 -23.08 -3.33
C GLU A 64 -10.51 -23.54 -2.76
N ALA A 65 -11.17 -22.69 -2.00
CA ALA A 65 -12.52 -22.95 -1.47
C ALA A 65 -13.62 -22.89 -2.54
N LYS A 66 -13.30 -22.60 -3.80
CA LYS A 66 -14.24 -22.42 -4.92
C LYS A 66 -15.29 -21.32 -4.68
N ALA A 67 -14.99 -20.37 -3.81
CA ALA A 67 -15.83 -19.19 -3.57
C ALA A 67 -15.71 -18.18 -4.72
N ILE A 68 -14.57 -18.15 -5.41
CA ILE A 68 -14.31 -17.41 -6.64
C ILE A 68 -13.78 -18.37 -7.72
N LYS A 69 -13.86 -17.94 -8.99
CA LYS A 69 -13.50 -18.81 -10.13
C LYS A 69 -12.00 -19.06 -10.29
N SER A 70 -11.18 -18.10 -9.93
CA SER A 70 -9.72 -18.16 -9.99
C SER A 70 -9.12 -17.27 -8.92
N ASP A 71 -7.87 -17.53 -8.56
CA ASP A 71 -7.05 -16.59 -7.79
C ASP A 71 -6.79 -15.29 -8.55
N MET A 72 -6.12 -14.36 -7.90
CA MET A 72 -5.72 -13.08 -8.49
C MET A 72 -4.19 -13.09 -8.67
N PRO A 73 -3.69 -12.77 -9.89
CA PRO A 73 -2.25 -12.67 -10.09
C PRO A 73 -1.61 -11.63 -9.16
N PHE A 74 -0.36 -11.85 -8.79
CA PHE A 74 0.33 -11.04 -7.79
C PHE A 74 0.45 -9.54 -8.17
N PRO A 75 0.70 -9.16 -9.45
CA PRO A 75 0.70 -7.76 -9.85
C PRO A 75 -0.63 -7.03 -9.59
N GLU A 76 -1.75 -7.71 -9.82
CA GLU A 76 -3.09 -7.18 -9.56
C GLU A 76 -3.37 -7.05 -8.07
N CYS A 77 -2.92 -8.02 -7.25
CA CYS A 77 -2.93 -7.88 -5.79
C CYS A 77 -2.11 -6.65 -5.35
N GLY A 78 -1.00 -6.39 -6.02
CA GLY A 78 -0.20 -5.17 -5.87
C GLY A 78 -1.01 -3.91 -6.14
N ALA A 79 -1.71 -3.85 -7.27
CA ALA A 79 -2.58 -2.73 -7.64
C ALA A 79 -3.73 -2.54 -6.64
N MET A 80 -4.37 -3.63 -6.19
CA MET A 80 -5.40 -3.60 -5.16
C MET A 80 -4.86 -3.02 -3.85
N SER A 81 -3.64 -3.39 -3.44
CA SER A 81 -3.01 -2.83 -2.25
C SER A 81 -2.71 -1.34 -2.38
N GLN A 82 -2.28 -0.87 -3.55
CA GLN A 82 -2.10 0.55 -3.82
C GLN A 82 -3.42 1.33 -3.65
N GLY A 83 -4.50 0.80 -4.23
CA GLY A 83 -5.83 1.39 -4.10
C GLY A 83 -6.31 1.44 -2.66
N TYR A 84 -6.19 0.34 -1.92
CA TYR A 84 -6.61 0.23 -0.53
C TYR A 84 -5.83 1.18 0.41
N ILE A 85 -4.50 1.18 0.32
CA ILE A 85 -3.64 2.07 1.13
C ILE A 85 -3.89 3.52 0.73
N GLY A 86 -3.94 3.80 -0.56
CA GLY A 86 -4.19 5.13 -1.10
C GLY A 86 -5.55 5.68 -0.68
N TYR A 87 -6.59 4.86 -0.64
CA TYR A 87 -7.91 5.22 -0.15
C TYR A 87 -7.87 5.68 1.32
N HIS A 88 -7.19 4.95 2.19
CA HIS A 88 -7.06 5.33 3.59
C HIS A 88 -6.28 6.64 3.76
N LEU A 89 -5.14 6.78 3.06
CA LEU A 89 -4.32 8.01 3.09
C LEU A 89 -5.09 9.21 2.54
N GLN A 90 -5.79 9.04 1.43
CA GLN A 90 -6.59 10.09 0.81
C GLN A 90 -7.70 10.57 1.76
N ASN A 91 -8.41 9.65 2.40
CA ASN A 91 -9.44 9.99 3.38
C ASN A 91 -8.86 10.72 4.60
N ALA A 92 -7.78 10.20 5.19
CA ALA A 92 -7.18 10.78 6.38
C ALA A 92 -6.64 12.20 6.12
N ILE A 93 -5.91 12.38 5.01
CA ILE A 93 -5.36 13.68 4.63
C ILE A 93 -6.48 14.65 4.24
N GLY A 94 -7.48 14.19 3.49
CA GLY A 94 -8.62 15.01 3.10
C GLY A 94 -9.41 15.50 4.31
N ASN A 95 -9.67 14.62 5.29
CA ASN A 95 -10.34 14.98 6.54
C ASN A 95 -9.51 15.98 7.35
N GLU A 96 -8.21 15.80 7.45
CA GLU A 96 -7.32 16.72 8.17
C GLU A 96 -7.26 18.09 7.48
N LEU A 97 -7.18 18.13 6.14
CA LEU A 97 -7.26 19.38 5.37
C LEU A 97 -8.58 20.10 5.62
N ALA A 98 -9.69 19.39 5.54
CA ALA A 98 -11.02 19.93 5.77
C ALA A 98 -11.18 20.47 7.21
N SER A 99 -10.68 19.75 8.21
CA SER A 99 -10.71 20.20 9.61
C SER A 99 -9.97 21.51 9.86
N ARG A 100 -8.97 21.79 9.02
CA ARG A 100 -8.19 23.04 9.06
C ARG A 100 -8.72 24.13 8.11
N GLY A 101 -9.86 23.90 7.45
CA GLY A 101 -10.45 24.84 6.48
C GLY A 101 -9.63 25.02 5.19
N MET A 102 -8.82 24.03 4.85
CA MET A 102 -7.96 24.06 3.68
C MET A 102 -8.64 23.38 2.47
N ALA A 103 -8.94 24.16 1.43
CA ALA A 103 -9.50 23.67 0.18
C ALA A 103 -8.37 23.14 -0.72
N LYS A 104 -8.04 21.86 -0.58
CA LYS A 104 -7.01 21.19 -1.40
C LYS A 104 -7.42 19.74 -1.66
N ASP A 105 -7.26 19.32 -2.91
CA ASP A 105 -7.60 17.95 -3.33
C ASP A 105 -6.44 16.99 -3.06
N VAL A 106 -6.81 15.74 -2.79
CA VAL A 106 -5.87 14.62 -2.62
C VAL A 106 -6.27 13.54 -3.61
N ALA A 107 -5.32 13.02 -4.36
CA ALA A 107 -5.54 11.95 -5.32
C ALA A 107 -4.60 10.77 -5.09
N THR A 108 -5.11 9.58 -5.29
CA THR A 108 -4.31 8.34 -5.33
C THR A 108 -4.02 7.97 -6.75
N VAL A 109 -2.77 7.65 -7.04
CA VAL A 109 -2.32 7.21 -8.36
C VAL A 109 -1.83 5.77 -8.25
N VAL A 110 -2.45 4.87 -9.01
CA VAL A 110 -1.95 3.50 -9.19
C VAL A 110 -0.83 3.54 -10.20
N THR A 111 0.33 3.00 -9.83
CA THR A 111 1.54 3.01 -10.64
C THR A 111 1.87 1.63 -11.19
N GLN A 112 2.53 1.60 -12.33
CA GLN A 112 3.13 0.39 -12.91
C GLN A 112 4.64 0.58 -13.00
N VAL A 113 5.38 -0.52 -12.83
CA VAL A 113 6.83 -0.55 -12.92
C VAL A 113 7.21 -1.45 -14.10
N LEU A 114 7.87 -0.88 -15.09
CA LEU A 114 8.48 -1.67 -16.15
C LEU A 114 9.70 -2.40 -15.58
N VAL A 115 9.74 -3.70 -15.79
CA VAL A 115 10.85 -4.57 -15.36
C VAL A 115 11.52 -5.20 -16.58
N ASP A 116 12.79 -5.55 -16.44
CA ASP A 116 13.53 -6.34 -17.44
C ASP A 116 13.30 -7.81 -17.14
N GLU A 117 12.79 -8.59 -18.10
CA GLU A 117 12.59 -10.03 -17.94
C GLU A 117 13.90 -10.80 -17.72
N ALA A 118 15.04 -10.23 -18.12
CA ALA A 118 16.36 -10.78 -17.89
C ALA A 118 16.96 -10.40 -16.52
N ASP A 119 16.24 -9.65 -15.67
CA ASP A 119 16.74 -9.29 -14.35
C ASP A 119 17.05 -10.54 -13.52
N PRO A 120 18.28 -10.66 -12.99
CA PRO A 120 18.67 -11.81 -12.18
C PRO A 120 17.82 -12.03 -10.93
N ALA A 121 17.07 -11.03 -10.46
CA ALA A 121 16.14 -11.16 -9.35
C ALA A 121 15.00 -12.15 -9.62
N PHE A 122 14.65 -12.43 -10.89
CA PHE A 122 13.71 -13.49 -11.25
C PHE A 122 14.26 -14.90 -11.01
N GLN A 123 15.57 -15.07 -11.08
CA GLN A 123 16.25 -16.35 -10.80
C GLN A 123 16.66 -16.47 -9.33
N HIS A 124 16.98 -15.36 -8.70
CA HIS A 124 17.47 -15.28 -7.33
C HIS A 124 16.69 -14.21 -6.54
N PRO A 125 15.41 -14.45 -6.18
CA PRO A 125 14.61 -13.51 -5.43
C PRO A 125 15.20 -13.29 -4.03
N THR A 126 15.31 -12.03 -3.62
CA THR A 126 15.97 -11.64 -2.36
C THR A 126 15.03 -11.11 -1.28
N LYS A 127 13.79 -10.75 -1.66
CA LYS A 127 12.82 -10.18 -0.73
C LYS A 127 11.58 -11.07 -0.62
N PRO A 128 11.41 -11.80 0.49
CA PRO A 128 10.18 -12.54 0.71
C PRO A 128 9.01 -11.57 0.94
N VAL A 129 7.85 -11.92 0.39
CA VAL A 129 6.60 -11.18 0.55
C VAL A 129 5.49 -12.16 0.90
N GLY A 130 4.67 -11.85 1.91
CA GLY A 130 3.57 -12.69 2.36
C GLY A 130 3.92 -13.52 3.60
N ALA A 131 3.17 -14.61 3.80
CA ALA A 131 3.34 -15.49 4.95
C ALA A 131 4.58 -16.39 4.79
N PHE A 132 5.17 -16.77 5.93
CA PHE A 132 6.16 -17.82 5.97
C PHE A 132 5.45 -19.16 6.20
N TYR A 133 5.76 -20.15 5.39
CA TYR A 133 5.20 -21.48 5.46
C TYR A 133 6.27 -22.46 5.95
N ASP A 134 5.84 -23.50 6.66
CA ASP A 134 6.68 -24.67 6.86
C ASP A 134 6.84 -25.46 5.54
N LYS A 135 7.81 -26.39 5.54
CA LYS A 135 8.11 -27.13 4.30
C LYS A 135 6.91 -27.91 3.77
N GLU A 136 6.13 -28.54 4.65
CA GLU A 136 4.98 -29.36 4.27
C GLU A 136 3.90 -28.49 3.58
N THR A 137 3.65 -27.31 4.14
CA THR A 137 2.69 -26.36 3.55
C THR A 137 3.22 -25.78 2.24
N ALA A 138 4.51 -25.42 2.17
CA ALA A 138 5.13 -24.87 0.96
C ALA A 138 5.17 -25.89 -0.19
N ASP A 139 5.34 -27.19 0.11
CA ASP A 139 5.35 -28.25 -0.91
C ASP A 139 3.94 -28.55 -1.45
N ARG A 140 2.87 -28.12 -0.74
CA ARG A 140 1.47 -28.36 -1.10
C ARG A 140 0.84 -27.25 -1.93
N ILE A 141 1.31 -26.01 -1.77
CA ILE A 141 0.81 -24.81 -2.47
C ILE A 141 1.70 -24.46 -3.65
#